data_17e4f438ae07d6d297c953c008b786d6
#
_entry.id   17e4f438ae07d6d297c953c008b786d6
#
_cell.length_a   1.000
_cell.length_b   1.000
_cell.length_c   1.000
_cell.angle_alpha   90.00
_cell.angle_beta   90.00
_cell.angle_gamma   90.00
#
_symmetry.space_group_name_H-M   'P 1'
#
loop_
_entity.id
_entity.type
_entity.pdbx_description
1 polymer ?
#
loop_
_entity_poly.entity_id
_entity_poly.type
_entity_poly.pdbx_seq_one_letter_code
_entity_poly.pdbx_strand_id
1 'polypeptide(L)'
;MATICFWMIMMISGQDGLKTNSPFARAEPAKDISDVFKSSKGWIGADGNYSVKISDEKTLWFYSDTWLGDVENNKRKNPVLINNSVGVQEFKDGQSTVQYHWGKTVEGKPSALLVPKDGNGWFWPFAGIMQGEKLVLFLFLMEKADGPSGFAFKNAGVVLAEIDNPNDAPNFWHIKQIKVPHVSIGEQRKVLFGSAICVVKDFTYIYGYEENKGGFYKKMLLARCSKNQVAKFADWEFYDGSGWSKNLEDAKPLMEGVASEYSVNYVPGLKKFLLVYHDAFLSPDIVARTSLNPWGPWSEKIKLHTCEEKRWSNEVFCYSGKVQPWLSKENEIIISYAANAKSLAGVINDARLYWPTFIRVKINPVP
;
A
#
# COMPACT_ATOMS: atom_id res chain seq x y z
N MET A 1 12.48 72.55 -7.09
CA MET A 1 13.61 71.67 -6.73
C MET A 1 13.07 70.66 -5.73
N ALA A 2 12.74 69.42 -6.17
CA ALA A 2 12.24 68.36 -5.31
C ALA A 2 13.30 67.27 -5.29
N THR A 3 13.88 67.07 -4.11
CA THR A 3 14.94 66.09 -3.84
C THR A 3 14.28 64.69 -3.62
N ILE A 4 14.53 63.78 -4.53
CA ILE A 4 14.05 62.34 -4.44
C ILE A 4 15.13 61.62 -3.65
N CYS A 5 14.76 61.15 -2.44
CA CYS A 5 15.56 60.20 -1.66
C CYS A 5 15.31 58.78 -2.16
N PHE A 6 16.32 58.15 -2.74
CA PHE A 6 16.36 56.72 -3.08
C PHE A 6 16.64 55.90 -1.79
N TRP A 7 15.65 55.14 -1.33
CA TRP A 7 15.87 54.11 -0.31
C TRP A 7 16.30 52.84 -1.02
N MET A 8 17.55 52.46 -0.82
CA MET A 8 18.11 51.20 -1.26
C MET A 8 17.70 50.11 -0.24
N ILE A 9 16.72 49.29 -0.59
CA ILE A 9 16.35 48.13 0.20
C ILE A 9 17.39 47.01 -0.09
N MET A 10 18.29 46.79 0.87
CA MET A 10 19.11 45.59 0.91
C MET A 10 18.20 44.39 1.17
N MET A 11 17.98 43.57 0.16
CA MET A 11 17.47 42.22 0.35
C MET A 11 18.58 41.37 0.98
N ILE A 12 18.49 41.18 2.28
CA ILE A 12 19.25 40.17 2.98
C ILE A 12 18.59 38.81 2.60
N SER A 13 19.23 38.05 1.72
CA SER A 13 18.90 36.66 1.48
C SER A 13 19.29 35.85 2.70
N GLY A 14 18.43 35.85 3.69
CA GLY A 14 18.52 34.92 4.81
C GLY A 14 18.26 33.48 4.30
N GLN A 15 19.30 32.77 3.95
CA GLN A 15 19.29 31.32 3.95
C GLN A 15 19.32 30.89 5.43
N ASP A 16 18.20 31.01 6.11
CA ASP A 16 17.98 30.30 7.36
C ASP A 16 17.79 28.85 7.02
N GLY A 17 18.89 28.11 7.01
CA GLY A 17 18.94 26.69 7.11
C GLY A 17 18.37 26.25 8.46
N LEU A 18 17.05 26.21 8.58
CA LEU A 18 16.37 25.41 9.59
C LEU A 18 16.86 23.99 9.41
N LYS A 19 17.84 23.57 10.23
CA LYS A 19 18.16 22.17 10.47
C LYS A 19 16.88 21.55 11.03
N THR A 20 16.02 21.06 10.16
CA THR A 20 14.90 20.25 10.57
C THR A 20 15.49 19.01 11.25
N ASN A 21 15.25 18.86 12.55
CA ASN A 21 15.57 17.64 13.29
C ASN A 21 14.68 16.47 12.83
N SER A 22 14.58 16.27 11.52
CA SER A 22 13.85 15.14 10.93
C SER A 22 14.58 13.85 11.33
N PRO A 23 13.86 12.87 11.86
CA PRO A 23 14.45 11.55 12.14
C PRO A 23 14.80 10.79 10.86
N PHE A 24 14.54 11.34 9.69
CA PHE A 24 14.77 10.72 8.39
C PHE A 24 15.73 11.55 7.54
N ALA A 25 16.66 10.87 6.91
CA ALA A 25 17.46 11.44 5.83
C ALA A 25 16.61 11.58 4.55
N ARG A 26 17.16 12.25 3.54
CA ARG A 26 16.55 12.34 2.22
C ARG A 26 16.39 10.94 1.62
N ALA A 27 15.24 10.66 1.05
CA ALA A 27 15.00 9.42 0.32
C ALA A 27 15.85 9.34 -0.95
N GLU A 28 16.33 8.13 -1.23
CA GLU A 28 17.12 7.81 -2.42
C GLU A 28 16.43 6.67 -3.20
N PRO A 29 16.47 6.66 -4.55
CA PRO A 29 15.96 5.54 -5.35
C PRO A 29 16.70 4.23 -4.99
N ALA A 30 15.95 3.17 -4.71
CA ALA A 30 16.48 1.82 -4.49
C ALA A 30 16.39 1.00 -5.80
N LYS A 31 17.20 1.39 -6.80
CA LYS A 31 17.20 0.76 -8.12
C LYS A 31 17.56 -0.73 -8.08
N ASP A 32 18.50 -1.08 -7.23
CA ASP A 32 18.92 -2.45 -6.94
C ASP A 32 17.73 -3.35 -6.54
N ILE A 33 16.78 -2.81 -5.79
CA ILE A 33 15.55 -3.50 -5.43
C ILE A 33 14.52 -3.41 -6.57
N SER A 34 14.28 -2.23 -7.12
CA SER A 34 13.25 -2.02 -8.15
C SER A 34 13.49 -2.86 -9.40
N ASP A 35 14.74 -3.05 -9.79
CA ASP A 35 15.08 -3.79 -11.01
C ASP A 35 14.82 -5.30 -10.89
N VAL A 36 14.82 -5.86 -9.67
CA VAL A 36 14.45 -7.27 -9.43
C VAL A 36 12.99 -7.56 -9.83
N PHE A 37 12.11 -6.56 -9.74
CA PHE A 37 10.69 -6.69 -10.03
C PHE A 37 10.32 -6.42 -11.49
N LYS A 38 11.27 -6.04 -12.33
CA LYS A 38 11.01 -5.74 -13.74
C LYS A 38 11.17 -6.98 -14.62
N SER A 39 10.28 -7.12 -15.58
CA SER A 39 10.33 -8.15 -16.62
C SER A 39 9.94 -7.56 -17.97
N SER A 40 10.54 -8.05 -19.02
CA SER A 40 10.16 -7.68 -20.38
C SER A 40 9.12 -8.62 -21.01
N LYS A 41 8.74 -9.71 -20.32
CA LYS A 41 7.84 -10.74 -20.84
C LYS A 41 7.03 -11.40 -19.75
N GLY A 42 5.79 -11.76 -20.06
CA GLY A 42 4.85 -12.39 -19.15
C GLY A 42 4.23 -11.34 -18.24
N TRP A 43 4.63 -11.26 -16.97
CA TRP A 43 4.22 -10.20 -16.05
C TRP A 43 5.03 -8.94 -16.35
N ILE A 44 4.34 -7.86 -16.71
CA ILE A 44 4.96 -6.62 -17.18
C ILE A 44 4.49 -5.38 -16.39
N GLY A 45 4.18 -5.57 -15.13
CA GLY A 45 3.88 -4.51 -14.17
C GLY A 45 2.54 -4.66 -13.46
N ALA A 46 2.47 -4.14 -12.26
CA ALA A 46 1.27 -4.14 -11.43
C ALA A 46 1.32 -3.05 -10.36
N ASP A 47 0.18 -2.82 -9.70
CA ASP A 47 0.06 -1.99 -8.51
C ASP A 47 -0.27 -2.82 -7.25
N GLY A 48 -0.62 -2.14 -6.14
CA GLY A 48 -0.89 -2.76 -4.85
C GLY A 48 0.38 -2.93 -4.02
N ASN A 49 1.26 -3.85 -4.36
CA ASN A 49 2.58 -4.06 -3.75
C ASN A 49 2.53 -4.33 -2.23
N TYR A 50 1.59 -5.14 -1.76
CA TYR A 50 1.60 -5.65 -0.38
C TYR A 50 2.51 -6.86 -0.28
N SER A 51 3.24 -6.99 0.82
CA SER A 51 4.15 -8.12 1.01
C SER A 51 3.93 -8.82 2.34
N VAL A 52 4.15 -10.14 2.35
CA VAL A 52 4.15 -10.97 3.55
C VAL A 52 5.37 -11.88 3.53
N LYS A 53 6.18 -11.81 4.59
CA LYS A 53 7.31 -12.71 4.79
C LYS A 53 6.81 -14.08 5.21
N ILE A 54 7.23 -15.12 4.50
CA ILE A 54 6.92 -16.51 4.79
C ILE A 54 8.06 -17.16 5.57
N SER A 55 9.29 -16.91 5.15
CA SER A 55 10.52 -17.34 5.80
C SER A 55 11.63 -16.30 5.60
N ASP A 56 12.83 -16.57 6.12
CA ASP A 56 13.99 -15.68 5.89
C ASP A 56 14.38 -15.63 4.41
N GLU A 57 14.06 -16.67 3.65
CA GLU A 57 14.39 -16.80 2.23
C GLU A 57 13.22 -16.52 1.30
N LYS A 58 11.97 -16.34 1.81
CA LYS A 58 10.78 -16.26 0.97
C LYS A 58 9.82 -15.16 1.42
N THR A 59 9.46 -14.28 0.48
CA THR A 59 8.43 -13.24 0.64
C THR A 59 7.41 -13.34 -0.47
N LEU A 60 6.14 -13.29 -0.12
CA LEU A 60 5.03 -13.18 -1.07
C LEU A 60 4.70 -11.71 -1.32
N TRP A 61 4.42 -11.39 -2.58
CA TRP A 61 3.99 -10.07 -3.03
C TRP A 61 2.61 -10.16 -3.64
N PHE A 62 1.71 -9.34 -3.17
CA PHE A 62 0.33 -9.29 -3.62
C PHE A 62 0.12 -8.03 -4.46
N TYR A 63 -0.29 -8.25 -5.69
CA TYR A 63 -0.56 -7.19 -6.65
C TYR A 63 -2.05 -7.12 -6.95
N SER A 64 -2.54 -5.90 -7.14
CA SER A 64 -3.89 -5.67 -7.67
C SER A 64 -3.85 -5.69 -9.20
N ASP A 65 -4.37 -4.69 -9.90
CA ASP A 65 -4.40 -4.71 -11.35
C ASP A 65 -3.00 -4.96 -11.93
N THR A 66 -2.93 -5.94 -12.82
CA THR A 66 -1.67 -6.51 -13.33
C THR A 66 -1.68 -6.58 -14.84
N TRP A 67 -0.65 -6.06 -15.48
CA TRP A 67 -0.42 -6.16 -16.90
C TRP A 67 0.41 -7.40 -17.24
N LEU A 68 -0.09 -8.17 -18.20
CA LEU A 68 0.63 -9.29 -18.82
C LEU A 68 0.87 -8.99 -20.30
N GLY A 69 1.96 -9.54 -20.87
CA GLY A 69 2.33 -9.34 -22.27
C GLY A 69 3.83 -9.22 -22.47
N ASP A 70 4.25 -8.36 -23.36
CA ASP A 70 5.66 -8.08 -23.65
C ASP A 70 5.96 -6.58 -23.54
N VAL A 71 7.22 -6.23 -23.27
CA VAL A 71 7.72 -4.84 -23.30
C VAL A 71 8.75 -4.72 -24.42
N GLU A 72 8.46 -3.89 -25.42
CA GLU A 72 9.35 -3.58 -26.54
C GLU A 72 9.39 -2.08 -26.77
N ASN A 73 10.58 -1.53 -26.96
CA ASN A 73 10.79 -0.10 -27.23
C ASN A 73 10.02 0.80 -26.26
N ASN A 74 10.06 0.44 -24.97
CA ASN A 74 9.39 1.15 -23.87
C ASN A 74 7.85 1.21 -24.00
N LYS A 75 7.25 0.26 -24.70
CA LYS A 75 5.79 0.10 -24.83
C LYS A 75 5.37 -1.32 -24.49
N ARG A 76 4.19 -1.46 -23.92
CA ARG A 76 3.55 -2.76 -23.70
C ARG A 76 2.93 -3.26 -24.99
N LYS A 77 3.27 -4.48 -25.37
CA LYS A 77 2.77 -5.20 -26.55
C LYS A 77 1.88 -6.34 -26.12
N ASN A 78 0.80 -6.56 -26.87
CA ASN A 78 -0.19 -7.59 -26.58
C ASN A 78 -0.67 -7.56 -25.13
N PRO A 79 -0.97 -6.36 -24.54
CA PRO A 79 -1.22 -6.23 -23.14
C PRO A 79 -2.56 -6.85 -22.75
N VAL A 80 -2.56 -7.68 -21.69
CA VAL A 80 -3.75 -8.19 -21.03
C VAL A 80 -3.77 -7.65 -19.62
N LEU A 81 -4.86 -7.04 -19.20
CA LEU A 81 -5.07 -6.57 -17.82
C LEU A 81 -5.86 -7.60 -17.03
N ILE A 82 -5.33 -8.05 -15.91
CA ILE A 82 -5.99 -8.92 -14.94
C ILE A 82 -6.05 -8.23 -13.58
N ASN A 83 -6.98 -8.63 -12.70
CA ASN A 83 -7.26 -7.87 -11.48
C ASN A 83 -6.34 -8.20 -10.30
N ASN A 84 -5.58 -9.30 -10.35
CA ASN A 84 -4.56 -9.59 -9.35
C ASN A 84 -3.58 -10.67 -9.81
N SER A 85 -2.40 -10.63 -9.21
CA SER A 85 -1.36 -11.64 -9.34
C SER A 85 -0.56 -11.74 -8.03
N VAL A 86 0.29 -12.77 -7.94
CA VAL A 86 1.18 -12.99 -6.80
C VAL A 86 2.61 -13.15 -7.29
N GLY A 87 3.55 -12.44 -6.66
CA GLY A 87 4.98 -12.65 -6.82
C GLY A 87 5.52 -13.47 -5.66
N VAL A 88 6.33 -14.47 -5.98
CA VAL A 88 7.13 -15.22 -4.99
C VAL A 88 8.56 -14.74 -5.12
N GLN A 89 9.02 -13.98 -4.13
CA GLN A 89 10.40 -13.52 -4.05
C GLN A 89 11.21 -14.51 -3.22
N GLU A 90 12.31 -14.98 -3.79
CA GLU A 90 13.26 -15.86 -3.11
C GLU A 90 14.63 -15.18 -2.98
N PHE A 91 15.26 -15.39 -1.83
CA PHE A 91 16.59 -14.89 -1.50
C PHE A 91 17.53 -16.08 -1.38
N LYS A 92 18.47 -16.21 -2.30
CA LYS A 92 19.45 -17.28 -2.31
C LYS A 92 20.81 -16.77 -2.70
N ASP A 93 21.85 -17.13 -1.93
CA ASP A 93 23.25 -16.78 -2.21
C ASP A 93 23.50 -15.28 -2.42
N GLY A 94 22.77 -14.43 -1.66
CA GLY A 94 22.85 -12.97 -1.77
C GLY A 94 22.14 -12.37 -2.98
N GLN A 95 21.47 -13.19 -3.76
CA GLN A 95 20.64 -12.76 -4.90
C GLN A 95 19.16 -12.87 -4.57
N SER A 96 18.38 -12.03 -5.20
CA SER A 96 16.91 -12.02 -5.07
C SER A 96 16.28 -12.18 -6.45
N THR A 97 15.33 -13.10 -6.56
CA THR A 97 14.54 -13.34 -7.79
C THR A 97 13.07 -13.32 -7.46
N VAL A 98 12.23 -12.95 -8.44
CA VAL A 98 10.77 -12.96 -8.29
C VAL A 98 10.16 -13.81 -9.38
N GLN A 99 9.35 -14.78 -8.98
CA GLN A 99 8.52 -15.57 -9.88
C GLN A 99 7.07 -15.10 -9.75
N TYR A 100 6.41 -14.82 -10.88
CA TYR A 100 5.05 -14.30 -10.90
C TYR A 100 4.03 -15.38 -11.24
N HIS A 101 2.89 -15.34 -10.53
CA HIS A 101 1.79 -16.29 -10.65
C HIS A 101 0.47 -15.56 -10.90
N TRP A 102 -0.31 -16.08 -11.84
CA TRP A 102 -1.66 -15.63 -12.17
C TRP A 102 -2.54 -16.81 -12.54
N GLY A 103 -3.84 -16.61 -12.59
CA GLY A 103 -4.81 -17.62 -12.96
C GLY A 103 -4.92 -17.84 -14.47
N LYS A 104 -5.73 -18.84 -14.81
CA LYS A 104 -6.15 -19.10 -16.20
C LYS A 104 -7.65 -19.40 -16.22
N THR A 105 -8.34 -18.95 -17.28
CA THR A 105 -9.71 -19.37 -17.55
C THR A 105 -9.75 -20.83 -18.02
N VAL A 106 -10.94 -21.39 -18.16
CA VAL A 106 -11.14 -22.73 -18.71
C VAL A 106 -10.54 -22.84 -20.13
N GLU A 107 -10.61 -21.76 -20.93
CA GLU A 107 -10.02 -21.70 -22.27
C GLU A 107 -8.50 -21.42 -22.25
N GLY A 108 -7.87 -21.39 -21.06
CA GLY A 108 -6.44 -21.19 -20.90
C GLY A 108 -5.97 -19.73 -21.03
N LYS A 109 -6.89 -18.76 -21.13
CA LYS A 109 -6.55 -17.32 -21.17
C LYS A 109 -6.10 -16.84 -19.78
N PRO A 110 -5.18 -15.86 -19.70
CA PRO A 110 -4.80 -15.26 -18.42
C PRO A 110 -5.99 -14.70 -17.66
N SER A 111 -6.01 -14.91 -16.34
CA SER A 111 -7.02 -14.37 -15.43
C SER A 111 -6.40 -14.01 -14.07
N ALA A 112 -7.17 -13.34 -13.19
CA ALA A 112 -6.77 -13.15 -11.81
C ALA A 112 -6.50 -14.49 -11.12
N LEU A 113 -5.52 -14.51 -10.20
CA LEU A 113 -5.22 -15.69 -9.40
C LEU A 113 -6.27 -15.89 -8.28
N LEU A 114 -6.57 -14.80 -7.58
CA LEU A 114 -7.56 -14.77 -6.50
C LEU A 114 -8.89 -14.28 -7.07
N VAL A 115 -9.89 -15.15 -7.07
CA VAL A 115 -11.22 -14.85 -7.63
C VAL A 115 -12.30 -15.08 -6.58
N PRO A 116 -13.39 -14.28 -6.57
CA PRO A 116 -14.54 -14.54 -5.69
C PRO A 116 -15.16 -15.89 -5.97
N LYS A 117 -15.48 -16.67 -4.93
CA LYS A 117 -16.10 -18.00 -5.07
C LYS A 117 -17.48 -17.95 -5.74
N ASP A 118 -18.23 -16.87 -5.54
CA ASP A 118 -19.55 -16.67 -6.14
C ASP A 118 -19.49 -16.10 -7.56
N GLY A 119 -18.28 -15.82 -8.06
CA GLY A 119 -18.04 -15.30 -9.42
C GLY A 119 -18.40 -13.83 -9.61
N ASN A 120 -18.84 -13.12 -8.56
CA ASN A 120 -19.24 -11.73 -8.64
C ASN A 120 -18.09 -10.77 -8.32
N GLY A 121 -17.83 -9.81 -9.21
CA GLY A 121 -16.78 -8.83 -9.03
C GLY A 121 -15.36 -9.40 -9.18
N TRP A 122 -14.42 -8.76 -8.52
CA TRP A 122 -13.01 -9.18 -8.46
C TRP A 122 -12.36 -8.75 -7.15
N PHE A 123 -11.18 -9.30 -6.87
CA PHE A 123 -10.43 -8.93 -5.68
C PHE A 123 -9.24 -8.04 -6.00
N TRP A 124 -9.04 -7.02 -5.15
CA TRP A 124 -7.76 -6.36 -4.95
C TRP A 124 -7.18 -6.80 -3.61
N PRO A 125 -6.00 -7.46 -3.61
CA PRO A 125 -5.31 -7.83 -2.39
C PRO A 125 -4.81 -6.61 -1.62
N PHE A 126 -4.96 -6.66 -0.31
CA PHE A 126 -4.48 -5.66 0.64
C PHE A 126 -3.55 -6.30 1.68
N ALA A 127 -3.55 -5.81 2.92
CA ALA A 127 -2.63 -6.29 3.93
C ALA A 127 -2.85 -7.77 4.28
N GLY A 128 -1.77 -8.47 4.52
CA GLY A 128 -1.76 -9.85 4.96
C GLY A 128 -0.73 -10.10 6.05
N ILE A 129 -0.86 -11.24 6.71
CA ILE A 129 0.03 -11.64 7.79
C ILE A 129 0.04 -13.16 7.95
N MET A 130 1.18 -13.70 8.38
CA MET A 130 1.25 -15.08 8.83
C MET A 130 0.67 -15.23 10.24
N GLN A 131 -0.21 -16.21 10.42
CA GLN A 131 -0.77 -16.61 11.71
C GLN A 131 -0.44 -18.10 11.97
N GLY A 132 0.68 -18.34 12.63
CA GLY A 132 1.29 -19.66 12.64
C GLY A 132 1.72 -20.06 11.24
N GLU A 133 1.24 -21.20 10.77
CA GLU A 133 1.55 -21.73 9.42
C GLU A 133 0.61 -21.22 8.33
N LYS A 134 -0.47 -20.52 8.70
CA LYS A 134 -1.45 -19.99 7.75
C LYS A 134 -1.15 -18.57 7.36
N LEU A 135 -1.39 -18.27 6.09
CA LEU A 135 -1.44 -16.90 5.61
C LEU A 135 -2.88 -16.37 5.67
N VAL A 136 -3.04 -15.20 6.25
CA VAL A 136 -4.31 -14.47 6.27
C VAL A 136 -4.14 -13.20 5.44
N LEU A 137 -5.02 -12.98 4.47
CA LEU A 137 -4.94 -11.88 3.51
C LEU A 137 -6.30 -11.18 3.38
N PHE A 138 -6.31 -9.86 3.51
CA PHE A 138 -7.48 -9.05 3.20
C PHE A 138 -7.61 -8.84 1.69
N LEU A 139 -8.80 -9.11 1.18
CA LEU A 139 -9.18 -8.94 -0.21
C LEU A 139 -10.33 -7.94 -0.30
N PHE A 140 -10.10 -6.79 -0.92
CA PHE A 140 -11.17 -5.84 -1.17
C PHE A 140 -11.97 -6.32 -2.38
N LEU A 141 -13.26 -6.61 -2.15
CA LEU A 141 -14.18 -7.00 -3.20
C LEU A 141 -14.61 -5.76 -3.98
N MET A 142 -14.38 -5.81 -5.27
CA MET A 142 -14.65 -4.74 -6.21
C MET A 142 -15.74 -5.16 -7.18
N GLU A 143 -16.58 -4.21 -7.58
CA GLU A 143 -17.62 -4.37 -8.59
C GLU A 143 -17.53 -3.25 -9.62
N LYS A 144 -18.09 -3.50 -10.81
CA LYS A 144 -18.26 -2.46 -11.81
C LYS A 144 -19.20 -1.35 -11.31
N ALA A 145 -18.90 -0.13 -11.68
CA ALA A 145 -19.71 1.04 -11.44
C ALA A 145 -19.72 1.93 -12.67
N ASP A 146 -20.63 2.89 -12.72
CA ASP A 146 -20.60 3.95 -13.73
C ASP A 146 -19.43 4.89 -13.42
N GLY A 147 -18.71 5.29 -14.47
CA GLY A 147 -17.56 6.18 -14.33
C GLY A 147 -16.64 6.19 -15.54
N PRO A 148 -15.61 7.06 -15.54
CA PRO A 148 -14.60 7.10 -16.58
C PRO A 148 -13.86 5.77 -16.70
N SER A 149 -13.45 5.40 -17.92
CA SER A 149 -12.62 4.22 -18.16
C SER A 149 -11.38 4.23 -17.26
N GLY A 150 -11.12 3.11 -16.57
CA GLY A 150 -10.05 2.97 -15.58
C GLY A 150 -10.44 3.32 -14.14
N PHE A 151 -11.60 3.98 -13.91
CA PHE A 151 -12.14 4.32 -12.59
C PHE A 151 -13.61 3.92 -12.42
N ALA A 152 -14.15 3.09 -13.30
CA ALA A 152 -15.55 2.62 -13.30
C ALA A 152 -15.72 1.41 -12.35
N PHE A 153 -15.41 1.59 -11.08
CA PHE A 153 -15.50 0.55 -10.06
C PHE A 153 -15.88 1.12 -8.68
N LYS A 154 -16.37 0.25 -7.82
CA LYS A 154 -16.70 0.54 -6.42
C LYS A 154 -16.33 -0.62 -5.51
N ASN A 155 -16.10 -0.33 -4.24
CA ASN A 155 -15.99 -1.38 -3.22
C ASN A 155 -17.36 -1.99 -2.96
N ALA A 156 -17.40 -3.32 -2.89
CA ALA A 156 -18.61 -4.12 -2.56
C ALA A 156 -18.45 -4.88 -1.24
N GLY A 157 -17.27 -4.87 -0.63
CA GLY A 157 -17.01 -5.52 0.64
C GLY A 157 -15.55 -5.82 0.88
N VAL A 158 -15.29 -6.60 1.91
CA VAL A 158 -13.97 -7.17 2.23
C VAL A 158 -14.13 -8.65 2.52
N VAL A 159 -13.25 -9.44 1.96
CA VAL A 159 -13.13 -10.88 2.19
C VAL A 159 -11.78 -11.17 2.83
N LEU A 160 -11.77 -12.00 3.86
CA LEU A 160 -10.56 -12.56 4.43
C LEU A 160 -10.28 -13.90 3.75
N ALA A 161 -9.11 -14.03 3.11
CA ALA A 161 -8.60 -15.30 2.62
C ALA A 161 -7.71 -15.93 3.69
N GLU A 162 -8.06 -17.14 4.15
CA GLU A 162 -7.18 -18.01 4.91
C GLU A 162 -6.56 -19.02 3.94
N ILE A 163 -5.23 -19.08 3.87
CA ILE A 163 -4.45 -19.94 3.00
C ILE A 163 -3.67 -20.92 3.88
N ASP A 164 -3.99 -22.19 3.82
CA ASP A 164 -3.45 -23.22 4.71
C ASP A 164 -2.06 -23.70 4.29
N ASN A 165 -1.70 -23.57 3.02
CA ASN A 165 -0.45 -24.04 2.41
C ASN A 165 0.32 -22.92 1.70
N PRO A 166 0.68 -21.80 2.38
CA PRO A 166 1.30 -20.63 1.73
C PRO A 166 2.72 -20.89 1.20
N ASN A 167 3.33 -22.00 1.58
CA ASN A 167 4.64 -22.43 1.09
C ASN A 167 4.59 -23.03 -0.32
N ASP A 168 3.42 -23.53 -0.74
CA ASP A 168 3.23 -24.08 -2.07
C ASP A 168 3.20 -22.99 -3.14
N ALA A 169 3.32 -23.35 -4.41
CA ALA A 169 3.14 -22.40 -5.49
C ALA A 169 1.71 -21.82 -5.47
N PRO A 170 1.53 -20.50 -5.64
CA PRO A 170 0.25 -19.83 -5.47
C PRO A 170 -0.94 -20.42 -6.24
N ASN A 171 -0.68 -21.05 -7.39
CA ASN A 171 -1.70 -21.72 -8.18
C ASN A 171 -2.29 -22.99 -7.52
N PHE A 172 -1.65 -23.49 -6.47
CA PHE A 172 -2.06 -24.68 -5.72
C PHE A 172 -2.52 -24.36 -4.28
N TRP A 173 -2.75 -23.09 -3.96
CA TRP A 173 -3.20 -22.71 -2.64
C TRP A 173 -4.59 -23.21 -2.30
N HIS A 174 -4.74 -23.70 -1.08
CA HIS A 174 -6.04 -24.01 -0.48
C HIS A 174 -6.57 -22.75 0.20
N ILE A 175 -7.56 -22.12 -0.41
CA ILE A 175 -8.07 -20.82 0.00
C ILE A 175 -9.48 -20.93 0.56
N LYS A 176 -9.64 -20.59 1.85
CA LYS A 176 -10.94 -20.36 2.48
C LYS A 176 -11.26 -18.89 2.46
N GLN A 177 -12.37 -18.50 1.83
CA GLN A 177 -12.85 -17.12 1.77
C GLN A 177 -13.94 -16.90 2.81
N ILE A 178 -13.81 -15.83 3.61
CA ILE A 178 -14.74 -15.50 4.69
C ILE A 178 -15.09 -14.01 4.55
N LYS A 179 -16.37 -13.68 4.40
CA LYS A 179 -16.80 -12.27 4.36
C LYS A 179 -16.51 -11.61 5.70
N VAL A 180 -15.85 -10.45 5.69
CA VAL A 180 -15.62 -9.65 6.89
C VAL A 180 -16.92 -8.95 7.26
N PRO A 181 -17.52 -9.21 8.44
CA PRO A 181 -18.80 -8.63 8.82
C PRO A 181 -18.69 -7.15 9.25
N HIS A 182 -17.50 -6.71 9.62
CA HIS A 182 -17.22 -5.37 10.13
C HIS A 182 -16.89 -4.39 9.00
N VAL A 183 -17.76 -4.33 8.00
CA VAL A 183 -17.68 -3.39 6.89
C VAL A 183 -19.03 -2.71 6.69
N SER A 184 -19.00 -1.47 6.23
CA SER A 184 -20.19 -0.74 5.80
C SER A 184 -19.98 -0.25 4.38
N ILE A 185 -20.89 -0.60 3.47
CA ILE A 185 -20.87 -0.18 2.07
C ILE A 185 -22.13 0.64 1.78
N GLY A 186 -22.25 1.77 2.44
CA GLY A 186 -23.35 2.71 2.21
C GLY A 186 -22.96 3.79 1.19
N GLU A 187 -23.96 4.39 0.55
CA GLU A 187 -23.73 5.52 -0.37
C GLU A 187 -23.12 6.74 0.34
N GLN A 188 -23.50 6.98 1.58
CA GLN A 188 -23.09 8.16 2.35
C GLN A 188 -21.81 7.89 3.14
N ARG A 189 -21.57 6.65 3.59
CA ARG A 189 -20.47 6.24 4.43
C ARG A 189 -20.01 4.85 4.06
N LYS A 190 -18.70 4.67 3.90
CA LYS A 190 -18.06 3.36 3.75
C LYS A 190 -17.07 3.17 4.87
N VAL A 191 -17.03 1.96 5.41
CA VAL A 191 -16.02 1.52 6.39
C VAL A 191 -15.43 0.22 5.91
N LEU A 192 -14.10 0.19 5.76
CA LEU A 192 -13.36 -0.99 5.31
C LEU A 192 -12.12 -1.18 6.18
N PHE A 193 -11.85 -2.44 6.56
CA PHE A 193 -10.64 -2.83 7.29
C PHE A 193 -9.73 -3.69 6.42
N GLY A 194 -8.41 -3.66 6.70
CA GLY A 194 -7.41 -4.43 5.98
C GLY A 194 -6.40 -3.59 5.20
N SER A 195 -6.39 -2.25 5.36
CA SER A 195 -5.40 -1.36 4.74
C SER A 195 -3.98 -1.60 5.26
N ALA A 196 -3.84 -1.89 6.53
CA ALA A 196 -2.59 -2.29 7.18
C ALA A 196 -2.87 -3.24 8.34
N ILE A 197 -1.87 -4.02 8.72
CA ILE A 197 -1.95 -4.97 9.84
C ILE A 197 -0.60 -5.03 10.55
N CYS A 198 -0.62 -5.10 11.88
CA CYS A 198 0.60 -5.37 12.65
C CYS A 198 0.27 -6.14 13.93
N VAL A 199 1.26 -6.91 14.42
CA VAL A 199 1.16 -7.63 15.70
C VAL A 199 1.99 -6.90 16.73
N VAL A 200 1.37 -6.66 17.89
CA VAL A 200 2.02 -6.03 19.04
C VAL A 200 1.62 -6.79 20.29
N LYS A 201 2.58 -7.47 20.92
CA LYS A 201 2.35 -8.31 22.11
C LYS A 201 1.26 -9.35 21.84
N ASP A 202 0.15 -9.25 22.57
CA ASP A 202 -0.96 -10.21 22.57
C ASP A 202 -2.06 -9.85 21.57
N PHE A 203 -1.90 -8.78 20.80
CA PHE A 203 -2.91 -8.29 19.88
C PHE A 203 -2.41 -8.20 18.43
N THR A 204 -3.31 -8.49 17.51
CA THR A 204 -3.22 -8.11 16.11
C THR A 204 -4.07 -6.85 15.90
N TYR A 205 -3.44 -5.78 15.42
CA TYR A 205 -4.06 -4.51 15.08
C TYR A 205 -4.36 -4.47 13.59
N ILE A 206 -5.59 -4.14 13.24
CA ILE A 206 -6.13 -4.15 11.89
C ILE A 206 -6.60 -2.73 11.58
N TYR A 207 -5.89 -2.07 10.67
CA TYR A 207 -6.22 -0.72 10.26
C TYR A 207 -7.13 -0.73 9.05
N GLY A 208 -7.96 0.28 9.00
CA GLY A 208 -8.88 0.51 7.90
C GLY A 208 -9.19 1.98 7.74
N TYR A 209 -10.23 2.28 7.01
CA TYR A 209 -10.66 3.65 6.83
C TYR A 209 -12.17 3.79 6.77
N GLU A 210 -12.61 5.00 7.10
CA GLU A 210 -13.93 5.52 6.80
C GLU A 210 -13.82 6.53 5.66
N GLU A 211 -14.76 6.46 4.73
CA GLU A 211 -14.90 7.39 3.61
C GLU A 211 -16.34 7.86 3.54
N ASN A 212 -16.56 9.17 3.52
CA ASN A 212 -17.85 9.77 3.32
C ASN A 212 -18.08 10.12 1.85
N LYS A 213 -19.33 10.21 1.40
CA LYS A 213 -19.71 10.56 0.02
C LYS A 213 -19.04 11.86 -0.42
N GLY A 214 -18.38 11.82 -1.55
CA GLY A 214 -17.65 12.96 -2.10
C GLY A 214 -16.37 13.33 -1.35
N GLY A 215 -15.99 12.58 -0.32
CA GLY A 215 -14.77 12.80 0.45
C GLY A 215 -13.54 12.27 -0.26
N PHE A 216 -12.59 13.15 -0.60
CA PHE A 216 -11.27 12.76 -1.04
C PHE A 216 -10.37 12.34 0.13
N TYR A 217 -10.80 12.61 1.35
CA TYR A 217 -10.05 12.33 2.57
C TYR A 217 -10.67 11.15 3.30
N LYS A 218 -9.84 10.15 3.55
CA LYS A 218 -10.20 9.02 4.37
C LYS A 218 -9.81 9.26 5.81
N LYS A 219 -10.64 8.75 6.72
CA LYS A 219 -10.39 8.78 8.16
C LYS A 219 -9.85 7.41 8.57
N MET A 220 -8.70 7.37 9.21
CA MET A 220 -8.06 6.14 9.66
C MET A 220 -8.83 5.54 10.82
N LEU A 221 -9.25 4.29 10.70
CA LEU A 221 -9.89 3.51 11.77
C LEU A 221 -8.97 2.39 12.23
N LEU A 222 -9.22 1.91 13.45
CA LEU A 222 -8.45 0.83 14.05
C LEU A 222 -9.35 -0.17 14.75
N ALA A 223 -9.15 -1.44 14.41
CA ALA A 223 -9.65 -2.58 15.17
C ALA A 223 -8.48 -3.39 15.73
N ARG A 224 -8.74 -4.21 16.74
CA ARG A 224 -7.82 -5.23 17.22
C ARG A 224 -8.54 -6.53 17.52
N CYS A 225 -7.79 -7.62 17.50
CA CYS A 225 -8.21 -8.90 18.05
C CYS A 225 -7.03 -9.56 18.78
N SER A 226 -7.28 -10.64 19.51
CA SER A 226 -6.20 -11.44 20.07
C SER A 226 -5.25 -11.92 18.98
N LYS A 227 -3.97 -12.01 19.31
CA LYS A 227 -2.92 -12.46 18.39
C LYS A 227 -3.33 -13.78 17.71
N ASN A 228 -3.11 -13.86 16.40
CA ASN A 228 -3.43 -15.02 15.56
C ASN A 228 -4.94 -15.36 15.48
N GLN A 229 -5.83 -14.41 15.73
CA GLN A 229 -7.29 -14.62 15.74
C GLN A 229 -8.05 -13.68 14.79
N VAL A 230 -7.41 -13.23 13.68
CA VAL A 230 -8.03 -12.27 12.75
C VAL A 230 -9.35 -12.79 12.18
N ALA A 231 -9.49 -14.08 11.92
CA ALA A 231 -10.73 -14.68 11.42
C ALA A 231 -11.84 -14.85 12.48
N LYS A 232 -11.54 -14.62 13.77
CA LYS A 232 -12.54 -14.62 14.83
C LYS A 232 -13.17 -13.23 14.97
N PHE A 233 -14.01 -12.85 14.05
CA PHE A 233 -14.61 -11.52 13.97
C PHE A 233 -15.38 -11.12 15.24
N ALA A 234 -15.99 -12.05 15.97
CA ALA A 234 -16.66 -11.77 17.23
C ALA A 234 -15.70 -11.24 18.33
N ASP A 235 -14.40 -11.52 18.18
CA ASP A 235 -13.38 -11.07 19.12
C ASP A 235 -12.81 -9.69 18.75
N TRP A 236 -13.20 -9.12 17.62
CA TRP A 236 -12.73 -7.80 17.24
C TRP A 236 -13.25 -6.72 18.19
N GLU A 237 -12.38 -5.78 18.49
CA GLU A 237 -12.66 -4.57 19.24
C GLU A 237 -12.20 -3.37 18.41
N PHE A 238 -13.01 -2.30 18.46
CA PHE A 238 -12.78 -1.07 17.71
C PHE A 238 -12.33 0.04 18.67
N TYR A 239 -11.34 0.82 18.25
CA TYR A 239 -10.88 1.94 19.04
C TYR A 239 -11.91 3.05 19.07
N ASP A 240 -12.36 3.45 20.26
CA ASP A 240 -13.44 4.44 20.48
C ASP A 240 -12.92 5.85 20.80
N GLY A 241 -11.61 6.05 20.73
CA GLY A 241 -10.95 7.31 21.08
C GLY A 241 -10.36 7.33 22.49
N SER A 242 -10.76 6.41 23.36
CA SER A 242 -10.28 6.30 24.74
C SER A 242 -9.97 4.87 25.14
N GLY A 243 -10.65 3.91 24.53
CA GLY A 243 -10.55 2.49 24.81
C GLY A 243 -10.98 1.64 23.64
N TRP A 244 -11.63 0.52 23.93
CA TRP A 244 -12.00 -0.49 22.95
C TRP A 244 -13.44 -0.93 23.14
N SER A 245 -14.23 -0.87 22.08
CA SER A 245 -15.63 -1.30 22.03
C SER A 245 -15.81 -2.51 21.11
N LYS A 246 -16.78 -3.36 21.43
CA LYS A 246 -17.22 -4.45 20.52
C LYS A 246 -18.15 -3.96 19.41
N ASN A 247 -18.65 -2.75 19.50
CA ASN A 247 -19.56 -2.18 18.52
C ASN A 247 -18.80 -1.30 17.52
N LEU A 248 -18.89 -1.64 16.22
CA LEU A 248 -18.26 -0.87 15.13
C LEU A 248 -18.72 0.60 15.09
N GLU A 249 -19.95 0.89 15.47
CA GLU A 249 -20.48 2.26 15.44
C GLU A 249 -19.83 3.18 16.49
N ASP A 250 -19.17 2.62 17.51
CA ASP A 250 -18.40 3.39 18.48
C ASP A 250 -17.00 3.76 17.97
N ALA A 251 -16.56 3.18 16.84
CA ALA A 251 -15.23 3.43 16.29
C ALA A 251 -14.99 4.92 16.03
N LYS A 252 -13.88 5.44 16.53
CA LYS A 252 -13.46 6.82 16.30
C LYS A 252 -12.20 6.86 15.42
N PRO A 253 -12.16 7.81 14.50
CA PRO A 253 -10.95 8.01 13.68
C PRO A 253 -9.73 8.35 14.54
N LEU A 254 -8.60 7.71 14.22
CA LEU A 254 -7.29 8.08 14.78
C LEU A 254 -6.78 9.39 14.19
N MET A 255 -7.11 9.65 12.94
CA MET A 255 -6.73 10.84 12.17
C MET A 255 -7.47 10.88 10.83
N GLU A 256 -7.37 12.02 10.14
CA GLU A 256 -7.90 12.23 8.79
C GLU A 256 -6.77 12.44 7.77
N GLY A 257 -7.09 12.30 6.48
CA GLY A 257 -6.19 12.58 5.38
C GLY A 257 -5.27 11.42 5.00
N VAL A 258 -5.62 10.19 5.38
CA VAL A 258 -4.92 8.99 4.89
C VAL A 258 -5.41 8.56 3.50
N ALA A 259 -4.57 7.80 2.78
CA ALA A 259 -4.98 7.08 1.58
C ALA A 259 -5.75 5.79 1.95
N SER A 260 -6.27 5.05 0.96
CA SER A 260 -6.82 3.70 1.17
C SER A 260 -5.72 2.67 1.43
N GLU A 261 -4.54 2.91 0.89
CA GLU A 261 -3.36 2.06 1.01
C GLU A 261 -2.28 2.78 1.79
N TYR A 262 -1.83 2.16 2.84
CA TYR A 262 -0.76 2.65 3.72
C TYR A 262 -0.15 1.48 4.50
N SER A 263 0.90 1.75 5.24
CA SER A 263 1.52 0.80 6.16
C SER A 263 1.65 1.36 7.56
N VAL A 264 1.52 0.52 8.56
CA VAL A 264 1.85 0.81 9.96
C VAL A 264 2.77 -0.29 10.47
N ASN A 265 3.99 0.09 10.84
CA ASN A 265 5.02 -0.84 11.30
C ASN A 265 5.74 -0.29 12.53
N TYR A 266 6.11 -1.15 13.47
CA TYR A 266 7.09 -0.77 14.49
C TYR A 266 8.47 -0.75 13.86
N VAL A 267 9.20 0.35 14.02
CA VAL A 267 10.54 0.55 13.47
C VAL A 267 11.54 0.60 14.63
N PRO A 268 12.38 -0.45 14.81
CA PRO A 268 13.31 -0.54 15.96
C PRO A 268 14.23 0.66 16.08
N GLY A 269 14.83 1.13 14.97
CA GLY A 269 15.73 2.28 14.96
C GLY A 269 15.07 3.60 15.42
N LEU A 270 13.75 3.73 15.29
CA LEU A 270 12.98 4.85 15.81
C LEU A 270 12.41 4.59 17.22
N LYS A 271 12.36 3.34 17.66
CA LYS A 271 11.61 2.88 18.83
C LYS A 271 10.14 3.36 18.83
N LYS A 272 9.54 3.47 17.64
CA LYS A 272 8.19 4.00 17.42
C LYS A 272 7.47 3.23 16.30
N PHE A 273 6.17 3.34 16.30
CA PHE A 273 5.35 2.99 15.14
C PHE A 273 5.52 4.07 14.07
N LEU A 274 5.58 3.64 12.84
CA LEU A 274 5.68 4.47 11.63
C LEU A 274 4.50 4.18 10.73
N LEU A 275 3.71 5.20 10.46
CA LEU A 275 2.68 5.22 9.44
C LEU A 275 3.27 5.88 8.18
N VAL A 276 3.18 5.22 7.03
CA VAL A 276 3.59 5.76 5.73
C VAL A 276 2.45 5.66 4.73
N TYR A 277 2.18 6.75 4.01
CA TYR A 277 1.10 6.87 3.03
C TYR A 277 1.36 7.99 2.03
N HIS A 278 0.60 8.04 0.92
CA HIS A 278 0.53 9.21 0.05
C HIS A 278 -0.35 10.30 0.68
N ASP A 279 0.15 11.54 0.70
CA ASP A 279 -0.53 12.70 1.29
C ASP A 279 -1.68 13.15 0.39
N ALA A 280 -2.89 12.71 0.71
CA ALA A 280 -4.10 12.90 -0.07
C ALA A 280 -4.19 12.05 -1.37
N PHE A 281 -5.35 12.10 -2.01
CA PHE A 281 -5.64 11.34 -3.22
C PHE A 281 -4.78 11.84 -4.39
N LEU A 282 -4.00 10.93 -4.98
CA LEU A 282 -3.10 11.18 -6.12
C LEU A 282 -2.02 12.26 -5.87
N SER A 283 -1.71 12.56 -4.62
CA SER A 283 -0.57 13.41 -4.29
C SER A 283 0.74 12.73 -4.69
N PRO A 284 1.74 13.47 -5.22
CA PRO A 284 3.06 12.91 -5.46
C PRO A 284 3.87 12.70 -4.17
N ASP A 285 3.41 13.24 -3.05
CA ASP A 285 4.17 13.24 -1.81
C ASP A 285 3.88 12.01 -0.96
N ILE A 286 4.94 11.28 -0.63
CA ILE A 286 4.94 10.22 0.37
C ILE A 286 5.32 10.86 1.70
N VAL A 287 4.46 10.65 2.70
CA VAL A 287 4.61 11.22 4.03
C VAL A 287 4.61 10.14 5.10
N ALA A 288 5.20 10.48 6.24
CA ALA A 288 5.23 9.65 7.42
C ALA A 288 4.67 10.37 8.65
N ARG A 289 4.20 9.58 9.62
CA ARG A 289 3.91 10.00 10.98
C ARG A 289 4.43 8.95 11.94
N THR A 290 4.81 9.36 13.14
CA THR A 290 5.31 8.45 14.18
C THR A 290 4.42 8.46 15.41
N SER A 291 4.39 7.34 16.14
CA SER A 291 3.71 7.24 17.44
C SER A 291 4.41 6.24 18.34
N LEU A 292 4.25 6.40 19.66
CA LEU A 292 4.69 5.40 20.64
C LEU A 292 3.73 4.20 20.73
N ASN A 293 2.47 4.39 20.33
CA ASN A 293 1.44 3.36 20.40
C ASN A 293 0.82 3.11 19.01
N PRO A 294 0.31 1.91 18.71
CA PRO A 294 -0.35 1.61 17.45
C PRO A 294 -1.62 2.44 17.20
N TRP A 295 -2.25 2.98 18.24
CA TRP A 295 -3.42 3.85 18.14
C TRP A 295 -3.12 5.36 18.18
N GLY A 296 -1.85 5.76 18.28
CA GLY A 296 -1.47 7.17 18.37
C GLY A 296 -1.15 7.61 19.83
N PRO A 297 -1.11 8.93 20.12
CA PRO A 297 -1.30 9.98 19.13
C PRO A 297 -0.19 10.00 18.07
N TRP A 298 -0.57 10.32 16.84
CA TRP A 298 0.34 10.40 15.72
C TRP A 298 0.98 11.79 15.62
N SER A 299 2.27 11.85 15.31
CA SER A 299 3.01 13.11 15.11
C SER A 299 2.44 13.93 13.94
N GLU A 300 2.94 15.16 13.78
CA GLU A 300 2.79 15.92 12.55
C GLU A 300 3.37 15.17 11.35
N LYS A 301 2.89 15.51 10.15
CA LYS A 301 3.37 14.93 8.89
C LYS A 301 4.84 15.27 8.65
N ILE A 302 5.61 14.26 8.29
CA ILE A 302 6.99 14.38 7.85
C ILE A 302 7.03 13.94 6.38
N LYS A 303 7.39 14.85 5.48
CA LYS A 303 7.56 14.52 4.07
C LYS A 303 8.84 13.70 3.89
N LEU A 304 8.69 12.50 3.31
CA LEU A 304 9.81 11.60 3.02
C LEU A 304 10.30 11.75 1.58
N HIS A 305 9.36 11.83 0.62
CA HIS A 305 9.69 11.79 -0.81
C HIS A 305 8.62 12.50 -1.64
N THR A 306 9.01 13.01 -2.80
CA THR A 306 8.10 13.42 -3.87
C THR A 306 8.39 12.54 -5.09
N CYS A 307 7.41 11.80 -5.57
CA CYS A 307 7.55 10.89 -6.70
C CYS A 307 7.98 11.65 -7.96
N GLU A 308 9.12 11.30 -8.52
CA GLU A 308 9.73 12.00 -9.66
C GLU A 308 8.95 11.76 -10.95
N GLU A 309 8.28 10.63 -11.07
CA GLU A 309 7.48 10.24 -12.24
C GLU A 309 6.35 11.22 -12.51
N LYS A 310 5.86 11.93 -11.50
CA LYS A 310 4.87 13.01 -11.66
C LYS A 310 5.35 14.12 -12.60
N ARG A 311 6.66 14.30 -12.73
CA ARG A 311 7.27 15.29 -13.62
C ARG A 311 7.32 14.85 -15.07
N TRP A 312 7.10 13.56 -15.37
CA TRP A 312 7.17 13.04 -16.74
C TRP A 312 5.98 13.51 -17.60
N SER A 313 4.79 13.66 -16.98
CA SER A 313 3.59 14.15 -17.64
C SER A 313 2.55 14.56 -16.61
N ASN A 314 1.65 15.50 -16.96
CA ASN A 314 0.47 15.84 -16.19
C ASN A 314 -0.53 14.68 -16.06
N GLU A 315 -0.43 13.69 -16.95
CA GLU A 315 -1.24 12.47 -16.91
C GLU A 315 -0.73 11.46 -15.88
N VAL A 316 0.51 11.58 -15.41
CA VAL A 316 1.10 10.65 -14.43
C VAL A 316 0.70 11.05 -13.01
N PHE A 317 0.37 10.04 -12.20
CA PHE A 317 0.14 10.16 -10.77
C PHE A 317 0.78 8.98 -10.02
N CYS A 318 1.01 9.18 -8.72
CA CYS A 318 1.61 8.17 -7.86
C CYS A 318 0.69 7.85 -6.68
N TYR A 319 0.79 6.64 -6.15
CA TYR A 319 -0.05 6.15 -5.06
C TYR A 319 0.56 4.91 -4.41
N SER A 320 -0.14 4.33 -3.43
CA SER A 320 0.22 3.04 -2.83
C SER A 320 1.54 3.04 -2.06
N GLY A 321 1.95 4.23 -1.50
CA GLY A 321 3.18 4.36 -0.71
C GLY A 321 3.12 3.57 0.58
N LYS A 322 4.04 2.58 0.77
CA LYS A 322 4.06 1.66 1.93
C LYS A 322 5.49 1.26 2.29
N VAL A 323 5.76 1.12 3.60
CA VAL A 323 6.98 0.46 4.07
C VAL A 323 6.93 -1.03 3.73
N GLN A 324 8.06 -1.54 3.27
CA GLN A 324 8.30 -2.97 3.07
C GLN A 324 9.23 -3.48 4.19
N PRO A 325 8.66 -3.95 5.30
CA PRO A 325 9.44 -4.24 6.51
C PRO A 325 10.48 -5.33 6.29
N TRP A 326 10.21 -6.28 5.38
CA TRP A 326 11.09 -7.40 5.10
C TRP A 326 12.33 -7.05 4.28
N LEU A 327 12.29 -5.91 3.59
CA LEU A 327 13.44 -5.34 2.87
C LEU A 327 14.15 -4.26 3.68
N SER A 328 13.54 -3.80 4.79
CA SER A 328 14.06 -2.76 5.67
C SER A 328 15.07 -3.32 6.68
N LYS A 329 15.95 -2.45 7.17
CA LYS A 329 16.92 -2.74 8.24
C LYS A 329 16.65 -1.85 9.44
N GLU A 330 17.36 -2.05 10.54
CA GLU A 330 17.17 -1.28 11.78
C GLU A 330 17.22 0.23 11.55
N ASN A 331 18.19 0.70 10.76
CA ASN A 331 18.42 2.13 10.52
C ASN A 331 18.09 2.57 9.09
N GLU A 332 17.30 1.77 8.37
CA GLU A 332 16.92 2.03 6.99
C GLU A 332 15.54 1.43 6.70
N ILE A 333 14.64 2.23 6.19
CA ILE A 333 13.34 1.77 5.71
C ILE A 333 13.29 1.75 4.18
N ILE A 334 12.71 0.71 3.64
CA ILE A 334 12.40 0.57 2.22
C ILE A 334 10.92 0.84 2.04
N ILE A 335 10.60 1.76 1.14
CA ILE A 335 9.21 2.14 0.81
C ILE A 335 8.98 1.80 -0.65
N SER A 336 7.87 1.12 -0.94
CA SER A 336 7.39 0.94 -2.31
C SER A 336 6.25 1.89 -2.62
N TYR A 337 6.11 2.25 -3.91
CA TYR A 337 4.97 2.96 -4.46
C TYR A 337 4.76 2.58 -5.92
N ALA A 338 3.65 2.99 -6.51
CA ALA A 338 3.34 2.81 -7.92
C ALA A 338 3.17 4.17 -8.61
N ALA A 339 3.67 4.28 -9.84
CA ALA A 339 3.36 5.38 -10.75
C ALA A 339 2.45 4.87 -11.87
N ASN A 340 1.40 5.62 -12.19
CA ASN A 340 0.36 5.24 -13.14
C ASN A 340 0.02 6.44 -14.05
N ALA A 341 -0.74 6.19 -15.11
CA ALA A 341 -1.33 7.24 -15.94
C ALA A 341 -2.86 7.27 -15.77
N LYS A 342 -3.46 8.44 -16.02
CA LYS A 342 -4.92 8.64 -15.93
C LYS A 342 -5.71 7.84 -16.99
N SER A 343 -5.02 7.25 -17.96
CA SER A 343 -5.63 6.39 -18.98
C SER A 343 -4.87 5.10 -19.17
N LEU A 344 -5.56 4.01 -19.52
CA LEU A 344 -4.94 2.73 -19.86
C LEU A 344 -3.97 2.88 -21.05
N ALA A 345 -4.33 3.69 -22.04
CA ALA A 345 -3.45 3.99 -23.18
C ALA A 345 -2.14 4.63 -22.74
N GLY A 346 -2.15 5.51 -21.73
CA GLY A 346 -0.94 6.10 -21.16
C GLY A 346 0.00 5.06 -20.59
N VAL A 347 -0.54 4.09 -19.85
CA VAL A 347 0.25 2.97 -19.30
C VAL A 347 0.78 2.03 -20.38
N ILE A 348 -0.02 1.74 -21.40
CA ILE A 348 0.38 0.88 -22.52
C ILE A 348 1.53 1.53 -23.33
N ASN A 349 1.44 2.83 -23.58
CA ASN A 349 2.40 3.57 -24.40
C ASN A 349 3.67 4.00 -23.67
N ASP A 350 3.70 3.90 -22.34
CA ASP A 350 4.88 4.20 -21.53
C ASP A 350 5.13 3.07 -20.51
N ALA A 351 5.96 2.11 -20.88
CA ALA A 351 6.30 0.98 -20.03
C ALA A 351 7.28 1.32 -18.90
N ARG A 352 7.63 2.60 -18.69
CA ARG A 352 8.33 3.03 -17.46
C ARG A 352 7.39 3.07 -16.26
N LEU A 353 6.08 3.22 -16.51
CA LEU A 353 5.03 3.26 -15.50
C LEU A 353 4.59 1.85 -15.07
N TYR A 354 3.86 1.80 -13.94
CA TYR A 354 3.16 0.61 -13.45
C TYR A 354 4.08 -0.51 -12.95
N TRP A 355 5.27 -0.16 -12.48
CA TRP A 355 6.17 -1.07 -11.79
C TRP A 355 6.19 -0.78 -10.29
N PRO A 356 6.43 -1.80 -9.45
CA PRO A 356 6.84 -1.55 -8.08
C PRO A 356 8.12 -0.69 -8.07
N THR A 357 8.01 0.53 -7.60
CA THR A 357 9.14 1.44 -7.46
C THR A 357 9.53 1.53 -6.00
N PHE A 358 10.82 1.42 -5.71
CA PHE A 358 11.32 1.41 -4.35
C PHE A 358 12.25 2.59 -4.09
N ILE A 359 12.11 3.15 -2.89
CA ILE A 359 13.01 4.16 -2.33
C ILE A 359 13.55 3.70 -0.99
N ARG A 360 14.72 4.19 -0.65
CA ARG A 360 15.46 3.93 0.57
C ARG A 360 15.52 5.19 1.40
N VAL A 361 15.17 5.10 2.68
CA VAL A 361 15.21 6.22 3.62
C VAL A 361 16.00 5.81 4.85
N LYS A 362 17.14 6.45 5.09
CA LYS A 362 17.93 6.21 6.30
C LYS A 362 17.29 6.91 7.49
N ILE A 363 17.38 6.27 8.65
CA ILE A 363 16.98 6.82 9.93
C ILE A 363 18.19 7.52 10.53
N ASN A 364 18.04 8.81 10.83
CA ASN A 364 19.08 9.58 11.51
C ASN A 364 19.19 9.09 12.98
N PRO A 365 20.39 8.97 13.52
CA PRO A 365 20.55 8.66 14.94
C PRO A 365 19.75 9.67 15.77
N VAL A 366 18.95 9.15 16.70
CA VAL A 366 18.31 10.01 17.71
C VAL A 366 19.41 10.45 18.67
N PRO A 367 19.59 11.75 18.90
CA PRO A 367 20.61 12.24 19.82
C PRO A 367 20.39 11.78 21.24
#